data_9bfb923fcbcd3b5b5e5b3e187ca2591d
#
_entry.id   9bfb923fcbcd3b5b5e5b3e187ca2591d
#
_cell.length_a   1.000
_cell.length_b   1.000
_cell.length_c   1.000
_cell.angle_alpha   90.00
_cell.angle_beta   90.00
_cell.angle_gamma   90.00
#
_symmetry.space_group_name_H-M   'P 1'
#
loop_
_entity.id
_entity.type
_entity.pdbx_description
1 polymer ?
#
loop_
_entity_poly.entity_id
_entity_poly.type
_entity_poly.pdbx_seq_one_letter_code
_entity_poly.pdbx_strand_id
1 'polypeptide(L)'
;MKATEKTLSIKHNMFWNTVGSLTNLGCQWLITILVVRLSDGYSAAGIYSLAMSIFNMFSQLAQYRMYTVQIADVERKNSAGEYLTFRFFTTFIAFGMLAVYSIATCRIGTVPAILLYALYKTAGLVIDVMHANDQVGHRMDYIGKSLIMQGIGSLLSFILVFGFFNSLEGALLLMTVVTIGIGVIYDYPRSNRISAIKLGISRAKVRAFLCSCLPIVLGGIAASAAPNIPRQYLSYSFGDSAL
;
A
#
# COMPACT_ATOMS: atom_id res chain seq x y z
N MET A 1 8.10 7.48 -32.52
CA MET A 1 8.64 8.48 -31.58
C MET A 1 7.58 8.75 -30.53
N LYS A 2 7.76 8.29 -29.27
CA LYS A 2 6.88 8.71 -28.18
C LYS A 2 7.22 10.17 -27.87
N ALA A 3 6.20 11.04 -27.82
CA ALA A 3 6.39 12.42 -27.39
C ALA A 3 7.09 12.40 -26.04
N THR A 4 8.27 12.99 -25.96
CA THR A 4 9.00 13.21 -24.72
C THR A 4 8.14 14.15 -23.87
N GLU A 5 7.47 13.60 -22.85
CA GLU A 5 6.74 14.44 -21.91
C GLU A 5 7.72 15.45 -21.29
N LYS A 6 7.29 16.72 -21.25
CA LYS A 6 8.11 17.82 -20.74
C LYS A 6 8.43 17.57 -19.25
N THR A 7 9.70 17.43 -18.92
CA THR A 7 10.16 17.29 -17.53
C THR A 7 9.86 18.57 -16.75
N LEU A 8 9.41 18.42 -15.51
CA LEU A 8 9.14 19.55 -14.63
C LEU A 8 10.42 19.99 -13.89
N SER A 9 10.43 21.23 -13.41
CA SER A 9 11.52 21.70 -12.55
C SER A 9 11.54 20.92 -11.23
N ILE A 10 12.73 20.77 -10.65
CA ILE A 10 12.93 20.06 -9.37
C ILE A 10 12.03 20.64 -8.27
N LYS A 11 11.95 21.98 -8.18
CA LYS A 11 11.10 22.66 -7.17
C LYS A 11 9.63 22.27 -7.33
N HIS A 12 9.11 22.21 -8.55
CA HIS A 12 7.72 21.86 -8.82
C HIS A 12 7.42 20.39 -8.53
N ASN A 13 8.37 19.50 -8.88
CA ASN A 13 8.30 18.09 -8.54
C ASN A 13 8.26 17.87 -7.02
N MET A 14 9.17 18.49 -6.28
CA MET A 14 9.21 18.40 -4.82
C MET A 14 7.92 18.93 -4.18
N PHE A 15 7.42 20.07 -4.64
CA PHE A 15 6.18 20.65 -4.13
C PHE A 15 4.99 19.68 -4.26
N TRP A 16 4.75 19.13 -5.47
CA TRP A 16 3.64 18.20 -5.70
C TRP A 16 3.77 16.93 -4.86
N ASN A 17 4.98 16.36 -4.80
CA ASN A 17 5.21 15.16 -4.01
C ASN A 17 4.98 15.39 -2.52
N THR A 18 5.43 16.52 -1.98
CA THR A 18 5.24 16.88 -0.57
C THR A 18 3.77 17.11 -0.24
N VAL A 19 3.07 17.92 -1.06
CA VAL A 19 1.64 18.18 -0.85
C VAL A 19 0.83 16.90 -0.94
N GLY A 20 1.11 16.06 -1.96
CA GLY A 20 0.41 14.79 -2.13
C GLY A 20 0.62 13.85 -0.95
N SER A 21 1.88 13.67 -0.54
CA SER A 21 2.24 12.81 0.58
C SER A 21 1.62 13.27 1.90
N LEU A 22 1.68 14.57 2.20
CA LEU A 22 1.10 15.14 3.42
C LEU A 22 -0.43 15.02 3.42
N THR A 23 -1.08 15.26 2.28
CA THR A 23 -2.54 15.10 2.15
C THR A 23 -2.93 13.64 2.39
N ASN A 24 -2.27 12.70 1.73
CA ASN A 24 -2.56 11.27 1.91
C ASN A 24 -2.33 10.82 3.35
N LEU A 25 -1.21 11.21 3.96
CA LEU A 25 -0.89 10.90 5.36
C LEU A 25 -1.93 11.49 6.32
N GLY A 26 -2.31 12.76 6.12
CA GLY A 26 -3.35 13.43 6.91
C GLY A 26 -4.71 12.75 6.80
N CYS A 27 -5.13 12.34 5.59
CA CYS A 27 -6.37 11.59 5.39
C CYS A 27 -6.32 10.23 6.10
N GLN A 28 -5.22 9.49 6.01
CA GLN A 28 -5.09 8.21 6.70
C GLN A 28 -5.09 8.38 8.23
N TRP A 29 -4.46 9.42 8.74
CA TRP A 29 -4.53 9.75 10.16
C TRP A 29 -5.95 10.10 10.61
N LEU A 30 -6.69 10.89 9.81
CA LEU A 30 -8.09 11.20 10.08
C LEU A 30 -8.96 9.95 10.08
N ILE A 31 -8.77 8.99 9.17
CA ILE A 31 -9.47 7.71 9.19
C ILE A 31 -9.24 6.99 10.52
N THR A 32 -8.02 6.97 11.03
CA THR A 32 -7.71 6.33 12.32
C THR A 32 -8.48 6.98 13.49
N ILE A 33 -8.64 8.31 13.48
CA ILE A 33 -9.46 9.01 14.48
C ILE A 33 -10.94 8.72 14.29
N LEU A 34 -11.41 8.75 13.04
CA LEU A 34 -12.83 8.55 12.74
C LEU A 34 -13.30 7.14 13.07
N VAL A 35 -12.45 6.12 12.91
CA VAL A 35 -12.78 4.75 13.36
C VAL A 35 -13.16 4.74 14.84
N VAL A 36 -12.39 5.44 15.67
CA VAL A 36 -12.65 5.51 17.12
C VAL A 36 -13.90 6.34 17.44
N ARG A 37 -14.09 7.45 16.70
CA ARG A 37 -15.17 8.41 17.00
C ARG A 37 -16.54 7.98 16.51
N LEU A 38 -16.60 7.27 15.38
CA LEU A 38 -17.84 6.84 14.73
C LEU A 38 -18.25 5.41 15.11
N SER A 39 -17.39 4.67 15.79
CA SER A 39 -17.67 3.30 16.21
C SER A 39 -18.64 3.27 17.40
N ASP A 40 -19.66 2.43 17.34
CA ASP A 40 -20.52 2.10 18.48
C ASP A 40 -19.76 1.16 19.45
N GLY A 41 -18.86 1.72 20.23
CA GLY A 41 -17.92 1.00 21.09
C GLY A 41 -16.53 0.86 20.45
N TYR A 42 -15.59 0.29 21.21
CA TYR A 42 -14.18 0.21 20.79
C TYR A 42 -13.83 -0.98 19.89
N SER A 43 -14.78 -1.87 19.59
CA SER A 43 -14.50 -3.12 18.87
C SER A 43 -14.03 -2.89 17.42
N ALA A 44 -14.66 -1.99 16.66
CA ALA A 44 -14.26 -1.68 15.29
C ALA A 44 -12.88 -0.99 15.25
N ALA A 45 -12.58 -0.11 16.21
CA ALA A 45 -11.28 0.52 16.34
C ALA A 45 -10.18 -0.51 16.65
N GLY A 46 -10.47 -1.47 17.55
CA GLY A 46 -9.56 -2.57 17.86
C GLY A 46 -9.30 -3.46 16.66
N ILE A 47 -10.36 -3.85 15.92
CA ILE A 47 -10.21 -4.65 14.68
C ILE A 47 -9.38 -3.90 13.63
N TYR A 48 -9.61 -2.60 13.46
CA TYR A 48 -8.83 -1.78 12.52
C TYR A 48 -7.36 -1.69 12.94
N SER A 49 -7.08 -1.47 14.24
CA SER A 49 -5.73 -1.45 14.80
C SER A 49 -5.01 -2.79 14.64
N LEU A 50 -5.73 -3.90 14.87
CA LEU A 50 -5.23 -5.26 14.65
C LEU A 50 -4.88 -5.49 13.17
N ALA A 51 -5.77 -5.11 12.25
CA ALA A 51 -5.54 -5.22 10.82
C ALA A 51 -4.31 -4.41 10.37
N MET A 52 -4.14 -3.18 10.89
CA MET A 52 -2.93 -2.38 10.67
C MET A 52 -1.67 -3.10 11.16
N SER A 53 -1.71 -3.65 12.35
CA SER A 53 -0.57 -4.32 12.97
C SER A 53 -0.13 -5.55 12.18
N ILE A 54 -1.08 -6.39 11.80
CA ILE A 54 -0.81 -7.59 10.99
C ILE A 54 -0.28 -7.20 9.63
N PHE A 55 -0.91 -6.25 8.93
CA PHE A 55 -0.42 -5.79 7.64
C PHE A 55 1.01 -5.25 7.73
N ASN A 56 1.33 -4.46 8.77
CA ASN A 56 2.66 -3.89 8.95
C ASN A 56 3.74 -4.97 9.10
N MET A 57 3.44 -6.10 9.75
CA MET A 57 4.39 -7.23 9.86
C MET A 57 4.75 -7.82 8.49
N PHE A 58 3.77 -7.95 7.59
CA PHE A 58 3.97 -8.54 6.26
C PHE A 58 4.29 -7.49 5.18
N SER A 59 4.15 -6.20 5.47
CA SER A 59 4.35 -5.10 4.51
C SER A 59 5.75 -5.06 3.92
N GLN A 60 6.77 -5.38 4.69
CA GLN A 60 8.16 -5.42 4.23
C GLN A 60 8.38 -6.50 3.17
N LEU A 61 7.72 -7.64 3.32
CA LEU A 61 7.72 -8.71 2.32
C LEU A 61 6.98 -8.29 1.06
N ALA A 62 5.82 -7.64 1.20
CA ALA A 62 5.04 -7.13 0.06
C ALA A 62 5.81 -6.05 -0.71
N GLN A 63 6.43 -5.10 -0.01
CA GLN A 63 7.19 -4.01 -0.63
C GLN A 63 8.49 -4.47 -1.28
N TYR A 64 9.19 -5.40 -0.68
CA TYR A 64 10.47 -5.98 -1.10
C TYR A 64 11.49 -4.96 -1.61
N ARG A 65 11.43 -3.72 -1.09
CA ARG A 65 12.27 -2.58 -1.47
C ARG A 65 12.23 -2.19 -2.96
N MET A 66 11.25 -2.65 -3.72
CA MET A 66 11.20 -2.46 -5.18
C MET A 66 11.16 -0.99 -5.59
N TYR A 67 10.48 -0.14 -4.85
CA TYR A 67 10.48 1.30 -5.10
C TYR A 67 11.90 1.88 -5.10
N THR A 68 12.67 1.58 -4.06
CA THR A 68 14.06 2.07 -3.90
C THR A 68 14.98 1.51 -4.99
N VAL A 69 14.85 0.21 -5.30
CA VAL A 69 15.65 -0.46 -6.34
C VAL A 69 15.34 0.13 -7.72
N GLN A 70 14.08 0.38 -8.02
CA GLN A 70 13.65 0.96 -9.30
C GLN A 70 14.18 2.39 -9.50
N ILE A 71 14.15 3.23 -8.45
CA ILE A 71 14.70 4.59 -8.51
C ILE A 71 16.22 4.56 -8.64
N ALA A 72 16.88 3.61 -7.99
CA ALA A 72 18.34 3.46 -8.07
C ALA A 72 18.83 2.88 -9.40
N ASP A 73 17.96 2.28 -10.22
CA ASP A 73 18.27 1.74 -11.54
C ASP A 73 18.38 2.85 -12.60
N VAL A 74 19.36 3.74 -12.43
CA VAL A 74 19.60 4.90 -13.32
C VAL A 74 19.89 4.45 -14.75
N GLU A 75 20.61 3.33 -14.91
CA GLU A 75 20.96 2.75 -16.21
C GLU A 75 19.77 2.05 -16.90
N ARG A 76 18.61 1.96 -16.23
CA ARG A 76 17.39 1.30 -16.74
C ARG A 76 17.63 -0.13 -17.23
N LYS A 77 18.42 -0.90 -16.47
CA LYS A 77 18.69 -2.33 -16.77
C LYS A 77 17.42 -3.19 -16.73
N ASN A 78 16.43 -2.72 -15.99
CA ASN A 78 15.14 -3.40 -15.87
C ASN A 78 14.01 -2.49 -16.34
N SER A 79 12.98 -3.08 -16.93
CA SER A 79 11.80 -2.36 -17.39
C SER A 79 10.80 -2.10 -16.23
N ALA A 80 9.96 -1.07 -16.37
CA ALA A 80 8.87 -0.82 -15.43
C ALA A 80 7.91 -2.02 -15.28
N GLY A 81 7.70 -2.77 -16.37
CA GLY A 81 6.88 -3.98 -16.35
C GLY A 81 7.49 -5.13 -15.57
N GLU A 82 8.84 -5.27 -15.56
CA GLU A 82 9.53 -6.28 -14.75
C GLU A 82 9.39 -5.96 -13.25
N TYR A 83 9.55 -4.70 -12.86
CA TYR A 83 9.31 -4.27 -11.48
C TYR A 83 7.86 -4.49 -11.03
N LEU A 84 6.89 -4.16 -11.90
CA LEU A 84 5.48 -4.37 -11.60
C LEU A 84 5.14 -5.87 -11.48
N THR A 85 5.67 -6.71 -12.38
CA THR A 85 5.47 -8.17 -12.30
C THR A 85 6.06 -8.74 -11.02
N PHE A 86 7.26 -8.31 -10.63
CA PHE A 86 7.87 -8.73 -9.39
C PHE A 86 7.08 -8.24 -8.16
N ARG A 87 6.53 -7.03 -8.19
CA ARG A 87 5.64 -6.51 -7.15
C ARG A 87 4.38 -7.36 -6.99
N PHE A 88 3.73 -7.74 -8.08
CA PHE A 88 2.59 -8.66 -8.02
C PHE A 88 2.97 -9.98 -7.35
N PHE A 89 4.12 -10.54 -7.71
CA PHE A 89 4.61 -11.78 -7.12
C PHE A 89 4.84 -11.65 -5.60
N THR A 90 5.60 -10.63 -5.15
CA THR A 90 5.87 -10.43 -3.70
C THR A 90 4.62 -10.09 -2.92
N THR A 91 3.72 -9.28 -3.50
CA THR A 91 2.44 -8.91 -2.88
C THR A 91 1.52 -10.12 -2.73
N PHE A 92 1.45 -10.98 -3.75
CA PHE A 92 0.64 -12.20 -3.70
C PHE A 92 1.14 -13.16 -2.60
N ILE A 93 2.45 -13.36 -2.51
CA ILE A 93 3.05 -14.20 -1.45
C ILE A 93 2.79 -13.59 -0.07
N ALA A 94 3.04 -12.30 0.10
CA ALA A 94 2.83 -11.62 1.38
C ALA A 94 1.36 -11.66 1.82
N PHE A 95 0.42 -11.47 0.87
CA PHE A 95 -1.01 -11.57 1.15
C PHE A 95 -1.42 -12.98 1.54
N GLY A 96 -0.91 -14.00 0.85
CA GLY A 96 -1.15 -15.41 1.19
C GLY A 96 -0.63 -15.77 2.58
N MET A 97 0.60 -15.35 2.92
CA MET A 97 1.17 -15.55 4.26
C MET A 97 0.37 -14.82 5.34
N LEU A 98 -0.03 -13.57 5.08
CA LEU A 98 -0.89 -12.79 5.97
C LEU A 98 -2.23 -13.48 6.20
N ALA A 99 -2.87 -14.00 5.14
CA ALA A 99 -4.15 -14.70 5.23
C ALA A 99 -4.04 -15.96 6.09
N VAL A 100 -3.03 -16.81 5.83
CA VAL A 100 -2.78 -18.01 6.64
C VAL A 100 -2.51 -17.64 8.10
N TYR A 101 -1.68 -16.63 8.33
CA TYR A 101 -1.37 -16.16 9.68
C TYR A 101 -2.63 -15.66 10.41
N SER A 102 -3.45 -14.82 9.75
CA SER A 102 -4.68 -14.27 10.34
C SER A 102 -5.68 -15.35 10.69
N ILE A 103 -5.87 -16.36 9.84
CA ILE A 103 -6.76 -17.50 10.09
C ILE A 103 -6.27 -18.33 11.28
N ALA A 104 -4.95 -18.49 11.42
CA ALA A 104 -4.35 -19.31 12.48
C ALA A 104 -4.35 -18.62 13.86
N THR A 105 -4.25 -17.27 13.90
CA THR A 105 -3.99 -16.53 15.15
C THR A 105 -5.11 -15.59 15.60
N CYS A 106 -6.03 -15.23 14.69
CA CYS A 106 -7.09 -14.28 14.99
C CYS A 106 -8.46 -14.96 15.11
N ARG A 107 -9.41 -14.26 15.73
CA ARG A 107 -10.81 -14.72 15.77
C ARG A 107 -11.40 -14.71 14.37
N ILE A 108 -12.14 -15.73 13.98
CA ILE A 108 -12.71 -15.89 12.62
C ILE A 108 -13.53 -14.66 12.20
N GLY A 109 -14.27 -14.04 13.11
CA GLY A 109 -15.07 -12.85 12.83
C GLY A 109 -14.27 -11.59 12.47
N THR A 110 -12.97 -11.50 12.83
CA THR A 110 -12.11 -10.35 12.52
C THR A 110 -11.32 -10.54 11.22
N VAL A 111 -11.19 -11.78 10.75
CA VAL A 111 -10.39 -12.12 9.55
C VAL A 111 -10.85 -11.39 8.29
N PRO A 112 -12.15 -11.24 7.98
CA PRO A 112 -12.60 -10.51 6.79
C PRO A 112 -12.11 -9.06 6.77
N ALA A 113 -12.20 -8.34 7.88
CA ALA A 113 -11.73 -6.96 7.98
C ALA A 113 -10.20 -6.86 7.81
N ILE A 114 -9.43 -7.82 8.37
CA ILE A 114 -7.97 -7.88 8.21
C ILE A 114 -7.60 -8.09 6.73
N LEU A 115 -8.27 -9.02 6.05
CA LEU A 115 -8.00 -9.30 4.64
C LEU A 115 -8.39 -8.13 3.73
N LEU A 116 -9.51 -7.46 3.99
CA LEU A 116 -9.92 -6.28 3.24
C LEU A 116 -8.97 -5.10 3.46
N TYR A 117 -8.51 -4.90 4.70
CA TYR A 117 -7.47 -3.89 4.98
C TYR A 117 -6.17 -4.20 4.24
N ALA A 118 -5.73 -5.46 4.26
CA ALA A 118 -4.55 -5.90 3.53
C ALA A 118 -4.73 -5.69 2.01
N LEU A 119 -5.90 -5.98 1.46
CA LEU A 119 -6.20 -5.77 0.05
C LEU A 119 -6.16 -4.28 -0.33
N TYR A 120 -6.75 -3.41 0.50
CA TYR A 120 -6.66 -1.95 0.34
C TYR A 120 -5.20 -1.48 0.29
N LYS A 121 -4.39 -1.90 1.25
CA LYS A 121 -2.98 -1.49 1.33
C LYS A 121 -2.13 -2.07 0.20
N THR A 122 -2.37 -3.31 -0.19
CA THR A 122 -1.64 -3.93 -1.31
C THR A 122 -1.97 -3.28 -2.65
N ALA A 123 -3.20 -2.81 -2.85
CA ALA A 123 -3.54 -1.99 -4.02
C ALA A 123 -2.67 -0.73 -4.11
N GLY A 124 -2.47 -0.03 -2.99
CA GLY A 124 -1.55 1.11 -2.91
C GLY A 124 -0.09 0.73 -3.21
N LEU A 125 0.37 -0.43 -2.73
CA LEU A 125 1.74 -0.91 -3.03
C LEU A 125 1.97 -1.22 -4.52
N VAL A 126 0.94 -1.65 -5.24
CA VAL A 126 1.04 -1.84 -6.70
C VAL A 126 1.17 -0.49 -7.41
N ILE A 127 0.40 0.51 -6.99
CA ILE A 127 0.49 1.88 -7.52
C ILE A 127 1.88 2.49 -7.24
N ASP A 128 2.49 2.19 -6.11
CA ASP A 128 3.81 2.65 -5.70
C ASP A 128 4.91 2.35 -6.75
N VAL A 129 4.83 1.21 -7.44
CA VAL A 129 5.76 0.89 -8.55
C VAL A 129 5.57 1.80 -9.75
N MET A 130 4.32 2.21 -10.04
CA MET A 130 4.04 3.19 -11.09
C MET A 130 4.55 4.57 -10.69
N HIS A 131 4.41 4.96 -9.43
CA HIS A 131 4.99 6.17 -8.87
C HIS A 131 6.52 6.20 -8.98
N ALA A 132 7.21 5.08 -8.73
CA ALA A 132 8.66 4.99 -8.95
C ALA A 132 9.03 5.25 -10.42
N ASN A 133 8.26 4.73 -11.37
CA ASN A 133 8.46 5.01 -12.80
C ASN A 133 8.23 6.49 -13.13
N ASP A 134 7.22 7.12 -12.55
CA ASP A 134 6.92 8.54 -12.73
C ASP A 134 8.02 9.42 -12.11
N GLN A 135 8.60 9.02 -10.98
CA GLN A 135 9.74 9.70 -10.37
C GLN A 135 10.98 9.63 -11.25
N VAL A 136 11.31 8.46 -11.80
CA VAL A 136 12.41 8.29 -12.78
C VAL A 136 12.16 9.12 -14.03
N GLY A 137 10.89 9.33 -14.41
CA GLY A 137 10.46 10.21 -15.49
C GLY A 137 10.48 11.71 -15.18
N HIS A 138 10.87 12.11 -13.95
CA HIS A 138 10.81 13.50 -13.46
C HIS A 138 9.39 14.11 -13.52
N ARG A 139 8.36 13.28 -13.27
CA ARG A 139 6.95 13.66 -13.27
C ARG A 139 6.28 13.38 -11.92
N MET A 140 6.87 13.90 -10.85
CA MET A 140 6.34 13.73 -9.49
C MET A 140 5.00 14.45 -9.26
N ASP A 141 4.57 15.30 -10.20
CA ASP A 141 3.22 15.87 -10.21
C ASP A 141 2.14 14.80 -10.37
N TYR A 142 2.41 13.72 -11.11
CA TYR A 142 1.50 12.58 -11.21
C TYR A 142 1.37 11.87 -9.88
N ILE A 143 2.50 11.62 -9.20
CA ILE A 143 2.54 11.02 -7.87
C ILE A 143 1.72 11.85 -6.87
N GLY A 144 2.00 13.17 -6.80
CA GLY A 144 1.32 14.06 -5.86
C GLY A 144 -0.20 14.09 -6.07
N LYS A 145 -0.66 14.20 -7.30
CA LYS A 145 -2.09 14.17 -7.63
C LYS A 145 -2.74 12.84 -7.32
N SER A 146 -2.07 11.72 -7.63
CA SER A 146 -2.53 10.38 -7.28
C SER A 146 -2.69 10.21 -5.77
N LEU A 147 -1.69 10.60 -4.99
CA LEU A 147 -1.74 10.52 -3.53
C LEU A 147 -2.86 11.37 -2.92
N ILE A 148 -3.12 12.56 -3.47
CA ILE A 148 -4.27 13.39 -3.06
C ILE A 148 -5.58 12.67 -3.34
N MET A 149 -5.75 12.13 -4.55
CA MET A 149 -6.96 11.39 -4.90
C MET A 149 -7.14 10.14 -4.05
N GLN A 150 -6.07 9.37 -3.80
CA GLN A 150 -6.11 8.20 -2.94
C GLN A 150 -6.47 8.57 -1.49
N GLY A 151 -5.84 9.62 -0.93
CA GLY A 151 -6.12 10.07 0.42
C GLY A 151 -7.56 10.55 0.59
N ILE A 152 -7.99 11.52 -0.24
CA ILE A 152 -9.36 12.08 -0.17
C ILE A 152 -10.39 11.01 -0.53
N GLY A 153 -10.15 10.23 -1.57
CA GLY A 153 -11.06 9.16 -2.00
C GLY A 153 -11.25 8.10 -0.92
N SER A 154 -10.18 7.68 -0.25
CA SER A 154 -10.26 6.73 0.86
C SER A 154 -10.99 7.32 2.07
N LEU A 155 -10.70 8.59 2.42
CA LEU A 155 -11.36 9.28 3.53
C LEU A 155 -12.87 9.44 3.29
N LEU A 156 -13.26 9.89 2.10
CA LEU A 156 -14.67 10.02 1.73
C LEU A 156 -15.38 8.66 1.72
N SER A 157 -14.75 7.63 1.15
CA SER A 157 -15.28 6.26 1.14
C SER A 157 -15.51 5.75 2.56
N PHE A 158 -14.55 6.00 3.45
CA PHE A 158 -14.66 5.62 4.85
C PHE A 158 -15.82 6.35 5.54
N ILE A 159 -15.91 7.67 5.43
CA ILE A 159 -16.97 8.48 6.04
C ILE A 159 -18.34 8.04 5.52
N LEU A 160 -18.48 7.84 4.20
CA LEU A 160 -19.75 7.46 3.60
C LEU A 160 -20.23 6.09 4.08
N VAL A 161 -19.39 5.08 4.07
CA VAL A 161 -19.84 3.71 4.41
C VAL A 161 -19.84 3.50 5.91
N PHE A 162 -18.77 3.85 6.61
CA PHE A 162 -18.70 3.65 8.04
C PHE A 162 -19.63 4.58 8.81
N GLY A 163 -19.76 5.84 8.38
CA GLY A 163 -20.64 6.83 9.03
C GLY A 163 -22.13 6.55 8.85
N PHE A 164 -22.57 5.98 7.72
CA PHE A 164 -24.01 5.72 7.48
C PHE A 164 -24.43 4.27 7.77
N PHE A 165 -23.54 3.30 7.58
CA PHE A 165 -23.87 1.88 7.68
C PHE A 165 -23.16 1.18 8.84
N ASN A 166 -22.26 1.86 9.55
CA ASN A 166 -21.43 1.31 10.64
C ASN A 166 -20.74 -0.02 10.28
N SER A 167 -20.37 -0.18 8.99
CA SER A 167 -19.72 -1.38 8.47
C SER A 167 -18.27 -1.11 8.13
N LEU A 168 -17.35 -1.66 8.95
CA LEU A 168 -15.91 -1.55 8.73
C LEU A 168 -15.49 -2.26 7.44
N GLU A 169 -15.99 -3.46 7.21
CA GLU A 169 -15.70 -4.26 6.02
C GLU A 169 -16.17 -3.55 4.74
N GLY A 170 -17.39 -3.00 4.77
CA GLY A 170 -17.92 -2.22 3.65
C GLY A 170 -17.08 -0.98 3.35
N ALA A 171 -16.63 -0.26 4.37
CA ALA A 171 -15.75 0.90 4.22
C ALA A 171 -14.41 0.50 3.60
N LEU A 172 -13.77 -0.56 4.10
CA LEU A 172 -12.50 -1.08 3.57
C LEU A 172 -12.64 -1.58 2.13
N LEU A 173 -13.77 -2.21 1.79
CA LEU A 173 -14.06 -2.65 0.42
C LEU A 173 -14.16 -1.45 -0.53
N LEU A 174 -14.93 -0.41 -0.18
CA LEU A 174 -15.08 0.77 -1.02
C LEU A 174 -13.75 1.52 -1.15
N MET A 175 -12.97 1.67 -0.08
CA MET A 175 -11.62 2.23 -0.13
C MET A 175 -10.71 1.46 -1.10
N THR A 176 -10.81 0.12 -1.10
CA THR A 176 -10.06 -0.74 -2.04
C THR A 176 -10.46 -0.47 -3.47
N VAL A 177 -11.76 -0.45 -3.76
CA VAL A 177 -12.29 -0.20 -5.12
C VAL A 177 -11.86 1.16 -5.63
N VAL A 178 -11.96 2.20 -4.81
CA VAL A 178 -11.53 3.56 -5.16
C VAL A 178 -10.02 3.61 -5.43
N THR A 179 -9.20 2.98 -4.59
CA THR A 179 -7.75 2.95 -4.77
C THR A 179 -7.36 2.22 -6.06
N ILE A 180 -7.95 1.05 -6.34
CA ILE A 180 -7.73 0.32 -7.59
C ILE A 180 -8.21 1.15 -8.79
N GLY A 181 -9.37 1.80 -8.67
CA GLY A 181 -9.89 2.70 -9.72
C GLY A 181 -8.93 3.82 -10.06
N ILE A 182 -8.34 4.48 -9.07
CA ILE A 182 -7.32 5.52 -9.26
C ILE A 182 -6.08 4.92 -9.96
N GLY A 183 -5.60 3.77 -9.50
CA GLY A 183 -4.46 3.08 -10.10
C GLY A 183 -4.66 2.74 -11.57
N VAL A 184 -5.83 2.24 -11.93
CA VAL A 184 -6.15 1.83 -13.31
C VAL A 184 -6.46 3.02 -14.22
N ILE A 185 -7.27 3.98 -13.73
CA ILE A 185 -7.77 5.10 -14.56
C ILE A 185 -6.76 6.26 -14.62
N TYR A 186 -6.05 6.51 -13.53
CA TYR A 186 -5.14 7.66 -13.44
C TYR A 186 -3.67 7.26 -13.57
N ASP A 187 -3.17 6.34 -12.72
CA ASP A 187 -1.73 6.05 -12.63
C ASP A 187 -1.24 5.22 -13.82
N TYR A 188 -1.91 4.11 -14.14
CA TYR A 188 -1.46 3.22 -15.22
C TYR A 188 -1.30 3.91 -16.57
N PRO A 189 -2.26 4.71 -17.10
CA PRO A 189 -2.11 5.35 -18.40
C PRO A 189 -0.97 6.37 -18.43
N ARG A 190 -0.72 7.08 -17.33
CA ARG A 190 0.33 8.10 -17.22
C ARG A 190 1.70 7.47 -17.12
N SER A 191 1.86 6.53 -16.21
CA SER A 191 3.11 5.79 -16.02
C SER A 191 3.50 5.03 -17.31
N ASN A 192 2.52 4.42 -18.00
CA ASN A 192 2.76 3.72 -19.27
C ASN A 192 3.19 4.66 -20.43
N ARG A 193 2.89 5.96 -20.35
CA ARG A 193 3.41 6.96 -21.31
C ARG A 193 4.89 7.25 -21.09
N ILE A 194 5.35 7.25 -19.84
CA ILE A 194 6.76 7.50 -19.48
C ILE A 194 7.63 6.30 -19.90
N SER A 195 7.22 5.11 -19.48
CA SER A 195 7.88 3.85 -19.86
C SER A 195 6.83 2.78 -20.08
N ALA A 196 6.89 2.08 -21.21
CA ALA A 196 5.91 1.07 -21.55
C ALA A 196 5.91 -0.06 -20.51
N ILE A 197 4.76 -0.28 -19.88
CA ILE A 197 4.56 -1.32 -18.88
C ILE A 197 4.11 -2.60 -19.61
N LYS A 198 5.07 -3.48 -19.87
CA LYS A 198 4.80 -4.84 -20.39
C LYS A 198 5.08 -5.82 -19.26
N LEU A 199 4.03 -6.52 -18.81
CA LEU A 199 4.19 -7.52 -17.76
C LEU A 199 5.04 -8.68 -18.27
N GLY A 200 5.96 -9.13 -17.43
CA GLY A 200 6.85 -10.24 -17.70
C GLY A 200 8.19 -10.04 -17.00
N ILE A 201 8.74 -11.10 -16.43
CA ILE A 201 10.05 -11.11 -15.80
C ILE A 201 10.69 -12.49 -15.97
N SER A 202 11.99 -12.55 -16.24
CA SER A 202 12.70 -13.82 -16.31
C SER A 202 12.96 -14.41 -14.92
N ARG A 203 12.99 -15.74 -14.81
CA ARG A 203 13.31 -16.43 -13.53
C ARG A 203 14.66 -16.01 -12.95
N ALA A 204 15.64 -15.74 -13.80
CA ALA A 204 16.97 -15.25 -13.38
C ALA A 204 16.87 -13.88 -12.69
N LYS A 205 16.09 -12.94 -13.24
CA LYS A 205 15.87 -11.62 -12.63
C LYS A 205 15.06 -11.71 -11.34
N VAL A 206 14.03 -12.59 -11.26
CA VAL A 206 13.32 -12.83 -10.00
C VAL A 206 14.29 -13.27 -8.91
N ARG A 207 15.15 -14.26 -9.20
CA ARG A 207 16.17 -14.73 -8.25
C ARG A 207 17.14 -13.60 -7.85
N ALA A 208 17.60 -12.81 -8.82
CA ALA A 208 18.49 -11.68 -8.56
C ALA A 208 17.85 -10.65 -7.61
N PHE A 209 16.59 -10.25 -7.86
CA PHE A 209 15.86 -9.32 -6.98
C PHE A 209 15.63 -9.92 -5.58
N LEU A 210 15.25 -11.20 -5.49
CA LEU A 210 15.08 -11.87 -4.21
C LEU A 210 16.39 -11.87 -3.42
N CYS A 211 17.49 -12.31 -3.99
CA CYS A 211 18.78 -12.41 -3.28
C CYS A 211 19.34 -11.04 -2.88
N SER A 212 19.23 -10.04 -3.77
CA SER A 212 19.80 -8.70 -3.52
C SER A 212 19.08 -7.95 -2.40
N CYS A 213 17.77 -8.11 -2.26
CA CYS A 213 16.98 -7.36 -1.28
C CYS A 213 16.72 -8.15 0.02
N LEU A 214 16.94 -9.47 0.02
CA LEU A 214 16.61 -10.36 1.15
C LEU A 214 17.15 -9.89 2.51
N PRO A 215 18.44 -9.51 2.66
CA PRO A 215 18.96 -9.07 3.96
C PRO A 215 18.22 -7.85 4.52
N ILE A 216 17.91 -6.89 3.65
CA ILE A 216 17.21 -5.64 4.04
C ILE A 216 15.75 -5.95 4.39
N VAL A 217 15.12 -6.86 3.66
CA VAL A 217 13.73 -7.27 3.91
C VAL A 217 13.61 -8.01 5.24
N LEU A 218 14.55 -8.93 5.54
CA LEU A 218 14.58 -9.64 6.83
C LEU A 218 14.76 -8.67 8.00
N GLY A 219 15.69 -7.73 7.88
CA GLY A 219 15.86 -6.66 8.88
C GLY A 219 14.58 -5.81 9.05
N GLY A 220 13.92 -5.47 7.95
CA GLY A 220 12.64 -4.74 7.96
C GLY A 220 11.51 -5.52 8.62
N ILE A 221 11.41 -6.83 8.37
CA ILE A 221 10.42 -7.71 9.02
C ILE A 221 10.68 -7.74 10.54
N ALA A 222 11.92 -7.97 10.97
CA ALA A 222 12.27 -7.98 12.39
C ALA A 222 11.93 -6.63 13.07
N ALA A 223 12.29 -5.51 12.44
CA ALA A 223 11.98 -4.18 12.95
C ALA A 223 10.48 -3.89 13.03
N SER A 224 9.69 -4.36 12.06
CA SER A 224 8.24 -4.17 12.06
C SER A 224 7.50 -5.12 13.00
N ALA A 225 8.03 -6.32 13.25
CA ALA A 225 7.44 -7.29 14.17
C ALA A 225 7.48 -6.80 15.63
N ALA A 226 8.57 -6.19 16.05
CA ALA A 226 8.78 -5.78 17.44
C ALA A 226 7.64 -4.93 18.02
N PRO A 227 7.15 -3.82 17.39
CA PRO A 227 6.04 -3.04 17.92
C PRO A 227 4.66 -3.65 17.70
N ASN A 228 4.52 -4.62 16.78
CA ASN A 228 3.23 -5.17 16.39
C ASN A 228 2.86 -6.47 17.14
N ILE A 229 3.85 -7.27 17.57
CA ILE A 229 3.61 -8.48 18.37
C ILE A 229 2.85 -8.18 19.68
N PRO A 230 3.20 -7.15 20.49
CA PRO A 230 2.47 -6.86 21.72
C PRO A 230 0.99 -6.54 21.47
N ARG A 231 0.66 -5.84 20.39
CA ARG A 231 -0.74 -5.53 20.03
C ARG A 231 -1.55 -6.79 19.74
N GLN A 232 -0.96 -7.74 19.04
CA GLN A 232 -1.61 -9.03 18.80
C GLN A 232 -1.81 -9.84 20.08
N TYR A 233 -0.82 -9.85 20.96
CA TYR A 233 -0.94 -10.53 22.25
C TYR A 233 -2.06 -9.91 23.09
N LEU A 234 -2.21 -8.60 23.12
CA LEU A 234 -3.31 -7.91 23.79
C LEU A 234 -4.67 -8.30 23.20
N SER A 235 -4.81 -8.28 21.88
CA SER A 235 -6.05 -8.71 21.21
C SER A 235 -6.40 -10.15 21.54
N TYR A 236 -5.42 -11.06 21.50
CA TYR A 236 -5.63 -12.47 21.83
C TYR A 236 -6.04 -12.70 23.29
N SER A 237 -5.38 -12.02 24.23
CA SER A 237 -5.55 -12.26 25.68
C SER A 237 -6.73 -11.50 26.28
N PHE A 238 -7.02 -10.29 25.81
CA PHE A 238 -8.00 -9.38 26.42
C PHE A 238 -9.14 -8.97 25.48
N GLY A 239 -9.07 -9.38 24.21
CA GLY A 239 -10.04 -9.03 23.17
C GLY A 239 -9.69 -7.74 22.43
N ASP A 240 -10.39 -7.53 21.28
CA ASP A 240 -10.08 -6.44 20.35
C ASP A 240 -10.41 -5.04 20.92
N SER A 241 -11.25 -4.98 21.95
CA SER A 241 -11.58 -3.73 22.66
C SER A 241 -10.44 -3.22 23.58
N ALA A 242 -9.40 -4.03 23.80
CA ALA A 242 -8.24 -3.65 24.61
C ALA A 242 -7.14 -2.94 23.81
N LEU A 243 -7.30 -2.83 22.47
CA LEU A 243 -6.40 -2.15 21.53
C LEU A 243 -6.82 -0.71 21.30
#